data_c64dfeb28f3ec060ad8f066a5fe3bad1
#
_entry.id   c64dfeb28f3ec060ad8f066a5fe3bad1
#
_cell.length_a   1.000
_cell.length_b   1.000
_cell.length_c   1.000
_cell.angle_alpha   90.00
_cell.angle_beta   90.00
_cell.angle_gamma   90.00
#
_symmetry.space_group_name_H-M   'P 1'
#
loop_
_entity.id
_entity.type
_entity.pdbx_description
1 polymer ?
#
loop_
_entity_poly.entity_id
_entity_poly.type
_entity_poly.pdbx_seq_one_letter_code
_entity_poly.pdbx_strand_id
1 'polypeptide(L)'
;YFGRLDGLDDRNVEKIQRTMERTLEAQKVTPTAEKIFRYVSVSGALLEDRLVTDFTEVNAVMNYNQVYSLYLLSQADYNQMYGTDIALQPGQAMVRVYNGSWNGSHIQVGALELDVVGQLPCGLEMEDMTLVPSLVLVVSDLQQASVPEECNMIFFCGYDFGLPEEETLEAHRALEAAVKALASEQKIHCRVECPIVERQDFYITFGGLFFIGMILSAMFIAAAALIIYYKQVSEGYEDQSRFAIMRKVGMTRQDIKKSINSQILTVFFIPLLLAGVHLAFAFPLVWQLLTMFSLTNKRLAICTNIGAFLIFCVFYVVIYR
;
A
#
# COMPACT_ATOMS: atom_id res chain seq x y z
N TYR A 1 -9.00 -16.95 -3.05
CA TYR A 1 -7.90 -17.18 -3.99
C TYR A 1 -7.37 -18.58 -3.87
N PHE A 2 -7.20 -19.25 -5.00
CA PHE A 2 -6.64 -20.60 -5.06
C PHE A 2 -5.48 -20.57 -6.04
N GLY A 3 -4.30 -20.93 -5.59
CA GLY A 3 -3.11 -20.98 -6.41
C GLY A 3 -2.39 -22.30 -6.23
N ARG A 4 -1.74 -22.79 -7.28
CA ARG A 4 -0.88 -23.96 -7.24
C ARG A 4 0.32 -23.71 -8.13
N LEU A 5 1.50 -24.05 -7.61
CA LEU A 5 2.76 -23.99 -8.35
C LEU A 5 2.76 -24.91 -9.59
N ASP A 6 2.02 -26.02 -9.54
CA ASP A 6 1.93 -27.02 -10.62
C ASP A 6 0.73 -26.83 -11.56
N GLY A 7 0.03 -25.67 -11.46
CA GLY A 7 -1.19 -25.39 -12.20
C GLY A 7 -2.46 -25.96 -11.55
N LEU A 8 -3.54 -25.22 -11.70
CA LEU A 8 -4.90 -25.66 -11.31
C LEU A 8 -5.54 -26.33 -12.53
N ASP A 9 -5.79 -27.65 -12.44
CA ASP A 9 -6.53 -28.35 -13.48
C ASP A 9 -8.05 -28.01 -13.36
N ASP A 10 -8.78 -28.17 -14.45
CA ASP A 10 -10.21 -27.86 -14.51
C ASP A 10 -11.04 -28.68 -13.50
N ARG A 11 -10.61 -29.91 -13.18
CA ARG A 11 -11.28 -30.77 -12.19
C ARG A 11 -11.17 -30.21 -10.76
N ASN A 12 -10.03 -29.64 -10.42
CA ASN A 12 -9.85 -29.01 -9.12
C ASN A 12 -10.68 -27.75 -8.99
N VAL A 13 -10.74 -26.93 -10.04
CA VAL A 13 -11.59 -25.74 -10.08
C VAL A 13 -13.07 -26.13 -9.90
N GLU A 14 -13.55 -27.13 -10.65
CA GLU A 14 -14.92 -27.62 -10.54
C GLU A 14 -15.25 -28.16 -9.14
N LYS A 15 -14.32 -28.88 -8.51
CA LYS A 15 -14.49 -29.35 -7.12
C LYS A 15 -14.59 -28.19 -6.13
N ILE A 16 -13.73 -27.15 -6.30
CA ILE A 16 -13.75 -25.96 -5.46
C ILE A 16 -15.11 -25.26 -5.57
N GLN A 17 -15.56 -25.00 -6.79
CA GLN A 17 -16.87 -24.36 -7.05
C GLN A 17 -18.02 -25.14 -6.42
N ARG A 18 -18.10 -26.45 -6.68
CA ARG A 18 -19.15 -27.31 -6.11
C ARG A 18 -19.11 -27.35 -4.57
N THR A 19 -17.92 -27.32 -3.98
CA THR A 19 -17.78 -27.29 -2.51
C THR A 19 -18.29 -25.97 -1.96
N MET A 20 -17.98 -24.87 -2.61
CA MET A 20 -18.46 -23.54 -2.19
C MET A 20 -19.98 -23.44 -2.32
N GLU A 21 -20.54 -23.83 -3.48
CA GLU A 21 -21.99 -23.85 -3.73
C GLU A 21 -22.74 -24.68 -2.66
N ARG A 22 -22.31 -25.94 -2.42
CA ARG A 22 -22.91 -26.80 -1.40
C ARG A 22 -22.82 -26.21 0.00
N THR A 23 -21.73 -25.54 0.32
CA THR A 23 -21.55 -24.90 1.63
C THR A 23 -22.51 -23.72 1.78
N LEU A 24 -22.67 -22.90 0.75
CA LEU A 24 -23.63 -21.79 0.75
C LEU A 24 -25.07 -22.28 0.82
N GLU A 25 -25.43 -23.33 0.07
CA GLU A 25 -26.75 -23.96 0.17
C GLU A 25 -27.04 -24.49 1.58
N ALA A 26 -26.06 -25.15 2.21
CA ALA A 26 -26.19 -25.66 3.58
C ALA A 26 -26.43 -24.54 4.61
N GLN A 27 -25.81 -23.37 4.38
CA GLN A 27 -26.02 -22.15 5.18
C GLN A 27 -27.27 -21.37 4.79
N LYS A 28 -27.98 -21.79 3.72
CA LYS A 28 -29.14 -21.09 3.15
C LYS A 28 -28.82 -19.65 2.72
N VAL A 29 -27.61 -19.43 2.29
CA VAL A 29 -27.11 -18.12 1.82
C VAL A 29 -27.08 -18.13 0.31
N THR A 30 -27.67 -17.09 -0.29
CA THR A 30 -27.64 -16.89 -1.73
C THR A 30 -26.76 -15.66 -2.03
N PRO A 31 -25.71 -15.79 -2.85
CA PRO A 31 -24.92 -14.63 -3.26
C PRO A 31 -25.76 -13.62 -4.03
N THR A 32 -25.56 -12.33 -3.77
CA THR A 32 -26.17 -11.24 -4.54
C THR A 32 -25.37 -10.91 -5.78
N ALA A 33 -24.06 -11.13 -5.73
CA ALA A 33 -23.15 -11.05 -6.86
C ALA A 33 -22.02 -12.06 -6.70
N GLU A 34 -21.51 -12.51 -7.85
CA GLU A 34 -20.34 -13.38 -7.88
C GLU A 34 -19.33 -12.88 -8.91
N LYS A 35 -18.04 -13.04 -8.61
CA LYS A 35 -16.93 -12.78 -9.51
C LYS A 35 -16.05 -14.02 -9.56
N ILE A 36 -16.04 -14.70 -10.69
CA ILE A 36 -15.26 -15.92 -10.90
C ILE A 36 -14.39 -15.72 -12.13
N PHE A 37 -13.07 -15.83 -11.98
CA PHE A 37 -12.15 -15.72 -13.11
C PHE A 37 -10.82 -16.38 -12.79
N ARG A 38 -10.04 -16.62 -13.85
CA ARG A 38 -8.67 -17.12 -13.76
C ARG A 38 -7.71 -16.07 -14.24
N TYR A 39 -6.58 -16.01 -13.60
CA TYR A 39 -5.48 -15.19 -14.06
C TYR A 39 -4.15 -15.88 -13.80
N VAL A 40 -3.17 -15.49 -14.59
CA VAL A 40 -1.78 -15.90 -14.38
C VAL A 40 -1.04 -14.72 -13.80
N SER A 41 -0.29 -14.96 -12.73
CA SER A 41 0.56 -13.95 -12.11
C SER A 41 2.03 -14.34 -12.23
N VAL A 42 2.84 -13.40 -12.67
CA VAL A 42 4.28 -13.53 -12.71
C VAL A 42 4.94 -12.20 -12.38
N SER A 43 6.05 -12.24 -11.63
CA SER A 43 6.84 -11.05 -11.33
C SER A 43 8.21 -11.18 -11.98
N GLY A 44 8.71 -10.08 -12.51
CA GLY A 44 9.99 -10.06 -13.20
C GLY A 44 10.54 -8.65 -13.39
N ALA A 45 11.74 -8.56 -13.93
CA ALA A 45 12.31 -7.31 -14.36
C ALA A 45 11.82 -6.97 -15.77
N LEU A 46 11.21 -5.82 -15.94
CA LEU A 46 10.81 -5.33 -17.26
C LEU A 46 11.98 -4.56 -17.88
N LEU A 47 12.60 -5.15 -18.88
CA LEU A 47 13.70 -4.56 -19.66
C LEU A 47 13.17 -4.24 -21.06
N GLU A 48 12.93 -2.95 -21.30
CA GLU A 48 12.23 -2.49 -22.51
C GLU A 48 10.88 -3.19 -22.67
N ASP A 49 10.78 -4.15 -23.59
CA ASP A 49 9.55 -4.90 -23.89
C ASP A 49 9.63 -6.38 -23.46
N ARG A 50 10.64 -6.77 -22.70
CA ARG A 50 10.85 -8.15 -22.21
C ARG A 50 10.76 -8.22 -20.71
N LEU A 51 9.87 -9.06 -20.18
CA LEU A 51 9.80 -9.41 -18.77
C LEU A 51 10.73 -10.60 -18.48
N VAL A 52 11.80 -10.36 -17.75
CA VAL A 52 12.76 -11.37 -17.32
C VAL A 52 12.37 -11.86 -15.94
N THR A 53 12.00 -13.13 -15.84
CA THR A 53 11.57 -13.78 -14.59
C THR A 53 12.73 -14.31 -13.76
N ASP A 54 13.85 -14.64 -14.40
CA ASP A 54 15.07 -15.06 -13.70
C ASP A 54 15.91 -13.84 -13.30
N PHE A 55 15.86 -13.51 -12.02
CA PHE A 55 16.62 -12.40 -11.44
C PHE A 55 18.15 -12.65 -11.42
N THR A 56 18.61 -13.87 -11.68
CA THR A 56 20.04 -14.17 -11.77
C THR A 56 20.65 -13.65 -13.07
N GLU A 57 19.86 -13.52 -14.13
CA GLU A 57 20.29 -12.92 -15.40
C GLU A 57 20.37 -11.39 -15.33
N VAL A 58 19.69 -10.78 -14.35
CA VAL A 58 19.62 -9.33 -14.20
C VAL A 58 20.72 -8.89 -13.23
N ASN A 59 21.78 -8.29 -13.75
CA ASN A 59 22.90 -7.78 -12.95
C ASN A 59 22.42 -6.87 -11.80
N ALA A 60 23.08 -6.98 -10.65
CA ALA A 60 22.77 -6.46 -9.32
C ALA A 60 22.52 -4.94 -9.14
N VAL A 61 22.20 -4.20 -10.19
CA VAL A 61 21.87 -2.76 -10.16
C VAL A 61 20.43 -2.55 -10.64
N MET A 62 19.50 -3.37 -10.14
CA MET A 62 18.09 -3.12 -10.42
C MET A 62 17.57 -1.99 -9.56
N ASN A 63 17.17 -0.91 -10.22
CA ASN A 63 16.26 0.03 -9.59
C ASN A 63 14.91 -0.69 -9.33
N TYR A 64 14.37 -0.56 -8.14
CA TYR A 64 13.07 -1.12 -7.73
C TYR A 64 11.94 -0.77 -8.73
N ASN A 65 12.09 0.31 -9.49
CA ASN A 65 11.16 0.76 -10.52
C ASN A 65 11.14 -0.10 -11.79
N GLN A 66 12.02 -1.09 -11.91
CA GLN A 66 12.09 -2.02 -13.05
C GLN A 66 11.44 -3.38 -12.74
N VAL A 67 11.05 -3.62 -11.48
CA VAL A 67 10.30 -4.82 -11.12
C VAL A 67 8.82 -4.58 -11.40
N TYR A 68 8.24 -5.43 -12.23
CA TYR A 68 6.83 -5.40 -12.57
C TYR A 68 6.15 -6.70 -12.17
N SER A 69 4.92 -6.60 -11.70
CA SER A 69 4.01 -7.73 -11.59
C SER A 69 3.12 -7.76 -12.83
N LEU A 70 3.12 -8.87 -13.52
CA LEU A 70 2.31 -9.10 -14.71
C LEU A 70 1.12 -9.99 -14.35
N TYR A 71 -0.07 -9.59 -14.77
CA TYR A 71 -1.30 -10.35 -14.63
C TYR A 71 -1.89 -10.59 -16.01
N LEU A 72 -2.06 -11.87 -16.37
CA LEU A 72 -2.64 -12.29 -17.65
C LEU A 72 -4.05 -12.82 -17.40
N LEU A 73 -5.03 -12.31 -18.11
CA LEU A 73 -6.43 -12.74 -18.10
C LEU A 73 -6.89 -13.17 -19.50
N SER A 74 -7.86 -14.08 -19.55
CA SER A 74 -8.54 -14.36 -20.80
C SER A 74 -9.54 -13.25 -21.17
N GLN A 75 -9.74 -13.00 -22.45
CA GLN A 75 -10.79 -12.08 -22.91
C GLN A 75 -12.18 -12.53 -22.47
N ALA A 76 -12.42 -13.84 -22.36
CA ALA A 76 -13.70 -14.37 -21.92
C ALA A 76 -14.00 -13.98 -20.47
N ASP A 77 -13.05 -14.19 -19.56
CA ASP A 77 -13.20 -13.81 -18.15
C ASP A 77 -13.32 -12.29 -17.99
N TYR A 78 -12.52 -11.52 -18.73
CA TYR A 78 -12.56 -10.07 -18.69
C TYR A 78 -13.92 -9.52 -19.19
N ASN A 79 -14.41 -10.02 -20.32
CA ASN A 79 -15.70 -9.63 -20.87
C ASN A 79 -16.86 -9.98 -19.92
N GLN A 80 -16.80 -11.15 -19.30
CA GLN A 80 -17.80 -11.55 -18.29
C GLN A 80 -17.80 -10.62 -17.07
N MET A 81 -16.61 -10.24 -16.57
CA MET A 81 -16.50 -9.37 -15.38
C MET A 81 -17.00 -7.95 -15.61
N TYR A 82 -16.74 -7.39 -16.79
CA TYR A 82 -16.97 -5.95 -17.05
C TYR A 82 -18.09 -5.68 -18.05
N GLY A 83 -18.73 -6.74 -18.59
CA GLY A 83 -19.77 -6.60 -19.60
C GLY A 83 -19.24 -5.96 -20.90
N THR A 84 -17.96 -6.21 -21.22
CA THR A 84 -17.31 -5.72 -22.44
C THR A 84 -17.39 -6.77 -23.56
N ASP A 85 -17.08 -6.37 -24.78
CA ASP A 85 -17.07 -7.25 -25.96
C ASP A 85 -15.72 -7.14 -26.68
N ILE A 86 -14.64 -7.38 -25.92
CA ILE A 86 -13.29 -7.39 -26.47
C ILE A 86 -13.07 -8.67 -27.25
N ALA A 87 -12.61 -8.54 -28.51
CA ALA A 87 -12.26 -9.65 -29.39
C ALA A 87 -10.79 -9.50 -29.82
N LEU A 88 -9.94 -10.41 -29.35
CA LEU A 88 -8.50 -10.44 -29.64
C LEU A 88 -8.14 -11.68 -30.45
N GLN A 89 -7.21 -11.51 -31.41
CA GLN A 89 -6.60 -12.61 -32.14
C GLN A 89 -5.48 -13.26 -31.28
N PRO A 90 -5.14 -14.54 -31.56
CA PRO A 90 -3.94 -15.12 -30.92
C PRO A 90 -2.69 -14.26 -31.14
N GLY A 91 -1.91 -14.05 -30.10
CA GLY A 91 -0.74 -13.17 -30.12
C GLY A 91 -1.05 -11.68 -29.89
N GLN A 92 -2.30 -11.29 -29.77
CA GLN A 92 -2.70 -9.92 -29.41
C GLN A 92 -3.04 -9.80 -27.93
N ALA A 93 -2.78 -8.61 -27.37
CA ALA A 93 -3.16 -8.26 -26.01
C ALA A 93 -3.66 -6.83 -25.91
N MET A 94 -4.54 -6.56 -24.94
CA MET A 94 -4.81 -5.22 -24.44
C MET A 94 -4.21 -5.07 -23.05
N VAL A 95 -3.69 -3.87 -22.73
CA VAL A 95 -2.92 -3.62 -21.52
C VAL A 95 -3.56 -2.54 -20.66
N ARG A 96 -3.36 -2.67 -19.33
CA ARG A 96 -3.48 -1.55 -18.39
C ARG A 96 -2.28 -1.54 -17.47
N VAL A 97 -1.71 -0.35 -17.27
CA VAL A 97 -0.51 -0.12 -16.43
C VAL A 97 -0.95 0.48 -15.11
N TYR A 98 -0.46 -0.06 -13.99
CA TYR A 98 -0.68 0.44 -12.64
C TYR A 98 0.66 0.80 -12.00
N ASN A 99 0.71 1.93 -11.30
CA ASN A 99 1.87 2.40 -10.53
C ASN A 99 3.21 2.41 -11.30
N GLY A 100 3.15 2.47 -12.63
CA GLY A 100 4.31 2.47 -13.52
C GLY A 100 4.08 3.28 -14.78
N SER A 101 5.07 3.31 -15.62
CA SER A 101 5.00 3.93 -16.95
C SER A 101 5.56 2.96 -17.98
N TRP A 102 4.70 2.23 -18.63
CA TRP A 102 5.08 1.40 -19.77
C TRP A 102 4.17 1.73 -20.95
N ASN A 103 4.75 1.97 -22.13
CA ASN A 103 4.06 2.37 -23.33
C ASN A 103 4.53 1.55 -24.54
N GLY A 104 5.04 0.34 -24.31
CA GLY A 104 5.46 -0.56 -25.39
C GLY A 104 4.27 -1.04 -26.23
N SER A 105 4.53 -1.36 -27.48
CA SER A 105 3.57 -1.98 -28.39
C SER A 105 3.72 -3.49 -28.47
N HIS A 106 4.75 -4.04 -27.85
CA HIS A 106 5.06 -5.46 -27.83
C HIS A 106 5.58 -5.83 -26.44
N ILE A 107 5.24 -7.02 -25.96
CA ILE A 107 5.78 -7.55 -24.71
C ILE A 107 6.10 -9.03 -24.84
N GLN A 108 7.28 -9.42 -24.36
CA GLN A 108 7.72 -10.80 -24.30
C GLN A 108 7.81 -11.28 -22.85
N VAL A 109 7.19 -12.44 -22.59
CA VAL A 109 7.21 -13.11 -21.28
C VAL A 109 7.61 -14.57 -21.47
N GLY A 110 8.90 -14.89 -21.26
CA GLY A 110 9.42 -16.19 -21.62
C GLY A 110 9.29 -16.49 -23.11
N ALA A 111 8.55 -17.54 -23.45
CA ALA A 111 8.25 -17.92 -24.86
C ALA A 111 6.99 -17.21 -25.41
N LEU A 112 6.24 -16.51 -24.59
CA LEU A 112 5.02 -15.81 -24.99
C LEU A 112 5.40 -14.44 -25.55
N GLU A 113 5.02 -14.17 -26.80
CA GLU A 113 5.15 -12.88 -27.47
C GLU A 113 3.76 -12.32 -27.77
N LEU A 114 3.52 -11.08 -27.36
CA LEU A 114 2.23 -10.42 -27.45
C LEU A 114 2.37 -9.02 -28.07
N ASP A 115 1.57 -8.76 -29.09
CA ASP A 115 1.40 -7.44 -29.67
C ASP A 115 0.30 -6.68 -28.93
N VAL A 116 0.62 -5.53 -28.37
CA VAL A 116 -0.34 -4.71 -27.63
C VAL A 116 -1.11 -3.83 -28.59
N VAL A 117 -2.39 -4.16 -28.78
CA VAL A 117 -3.27 -3.49 -29.75
C VAL A 117 -4.09 -2.35 -29.15
N GLY A 118 -4.10 -2.19 -27.83
CA GLY A 118 -4.85 -1.12 -27.17
C GLY A 118 -4.77 -1.13 -25.66
N GLN A 119 -5.45 -0.18 -25.04
CA GLN A 119 -5.58 -0.10 -23.59
C GLN A 119 -6.93 -0.62 -23.11
N LEU A 120 -6.93 -1.29 -21.95
CA LEU A 120 -8.15 -1.80 -21.33
C LEU A 120 -9.04 -0.65 -20.84
N PRO A 121 -10.35 -0.67 -21.17
CA PRO A 121 -11.30 0.37 -20.73
C PRO A 121 -11.56 0.35 -19.23
N CYS A 122 -11.62 -0.83 -18.63
CA CYS A 122 -11.80 -1.03 -17.20
C CYS A 122 -10.55 -1.66 -16.59
N GLY A 123 -10.20 -1.24 -15.39
CA GLY A 123 -9.12 -1.84 -14.63
C GLY A 123 -9.62 -2.92 -13.69
N LEU A 124 -8.77 -3.90 -13.36
CA LEU A 124 -8.99 -4.69 -12.16
C LEU A 124 -8.94 -3.74 -10.96
N GLU A 125 -9.83 -3.94 -9.97
CA GLU A 125 -9.85 -3.16 -8.71
C GLU A 125 -8.58 -3.41 -7.86
N MET A 126 -7.42 -3.43 -8.52
CA MET A 126 -6.10 -3.65 -7.95
C MET A 126 -5.30 -2.34 -7.82
N GLU A 127 -5.87 -1.23 -8.28
CA GLU A 127 -5.18 0.07 -8.34
C GLU A 127 -4.60 0.50 -6.99
N ASP A 128 -5.29 0.17 -5.90
CA ASP A 128 -4.93 0.60 -4.56
C ASP A 128 -4.06 -0.42 -3.79
N MET A 129 -3.84 -1.61 -4.33
CA MET A 129 -3.22 -2.73 -3.60
C MET A 129 -1.78 -3.05 -4.02
N THR A 130 -1.29 -2.49 -5.14
CA THR A 130 0.05 -2.81 -5.63
C THR A 130 1.03 -1.67 -5.45
N LEU A 131 2.04 -1.90 -4.61
CA LEU A 131 3.20 -1.00 -4.47
C LEU A 131 4.18 -1.13 -5.64
N VAL A 132 4.18 -2.30 -6.24
CA VAL A 132 5.06 -2.63 -7.37
C VAL A 132 4.35 -2.23 -8.66
N PRO A 133 5.04 -1.61 -9.61
CA PRO A 133 4.50 -1.39 -10.94
C PRO A 133 3.89 -2.66 -11.50
N SER A 134 2.69 -2.57 -12.10
CA SER A 134 1.97 -3.76 -12.55
C SER A 134 1.40 -3.56 -13.94
N LEU A 135 1.38 -4.64 -14.71
CA LEU A 135 0.77 -4.74 -16.02
C LEU A 135 -0.36 -5.76 -15.98
N VAL A 136 -1.55 -5.35 -16.32
CA VAL A 136 -2.67 -6.26 -16.58
C VAL A 136 -2.81 -6.42 -18.08
N LEU A 137 -2.68 -7.64 -18.56
CA LEU A 137 -2.82 -8.00 -19.98
C LEU A 137 -4.03 -8.90 -20.14
N VAL A 138 -4.89 -8.56 -21.08
CA VAL A 138 -5.97 -9.44 -21.54
C VAL A 138 -5.55 -10.03 -22.87
N VAL A 139 -5.60 -11.37 -22.96
CA VAL A 139 -5.22 -12.15 -24.13
C VAL A 139 -6.43 -12.96 -24.65
N SER A 140 -6.34 -13.47 -25.86
CA SER A 140 -7.44 -14.26 -26.47
C SER A 140 -7.79 -15.49 -25.63
N ASP A 141 -6.80 -16.26 -25.20
CA ASP A 141 -6.97 -17.49 -24.41
C ASP A 141 -5.70 -17.78 -23.60
N LEU A 142 -5.84 -18.05 -22.31
CA LEU A 142 -4.73 -18.40 -21.41
C LEU A 142 -4.15 -19.80 -21.71
N GLN A 143 -4.96 -20.75 -22.23
CA GLN A 143 -4.49 -22.09 -22.53
C GLN A 143 -3.64 -22.13 -23.82
N GLN A 144 -3.92 -21.24 -24.77
CA GLN A 144 -3.14 -21.10 -26.01
C GLN A 144 -1.89 -20.24 -25.81
N ALA A 145 -1.89 -19.40 -24.79
CA ALA A 145 -0.72 -18.66 -24.38
C ALA A 145 0.29 -19.68 -23.78
N SER A 146 1.44 -19.86 -24.42
CA SER A 146 2.56 -20.66 -23.87
C SER A 146 3.10 -19.96 -22.62
N VAL A 147 2.31 -20.00 -21.55
CA VAL A 147 2.66 -19.38 -20.26
C VAL A 147 3.84 -20.12 -19.68
N PRO A 148 4.94 -19.46 -19.26
CA PRO A 148 6.08 -20.11 -18.65
C PRO A 148 5.67 -20.98 -17.46
N GLU A 149 6.33 -22.12 -17.24
CA GLU A 149 6.06 -23.03 -16.10
C GLU A 149 6.23 -22.35 -14.73
N GLU A 150 7.00 -21.28 -14.70
CA GLU A 150 7.25 -20.46 -13.48
C GLU A 150 6.06 -19.57 -13.09
N CYS A 151 5.05 -19.46 -13.93
CA CYS A 151 3.90 -18.62 -13.70
C CYS A 151 2.85 -19.32 -12.82
N ASN A 152 2.36 -18.60 -11.82
CA ASN A 152 1.31 -19.08 -10.95
C ASN A 152 -0.06 -18.84 -11.58
N MET A 153 -0.78 -19.91 -11.92
CA MET A 153 -2.19 -19.80 -12.28
C MET A 153 -3.04 -19.70 -11.01
N ILE A 154 -3.82 -18.64 -10.92
CA ILE A 154 -4.67 -18.36 -9.78
C ILE A 154 -6.12 -18.39 -10.22
N PHE A 155 -6.94 -19.12 -9.50
CA PHE A 155 -8.38 -19.09 -9.59
C PHE A 155 -8.93 -18.17 -8.51
N PHE A 156 -9.67 -17.16 -8.93
CA PHE A 156 -10.37 -16.23 -8.04
C PHE A 156 -11.85 -16.53 -8.03
N CYS A 157 -12.42 -16.61 -6.83
CA CYS A 157 -13.85 -16.75 -6.64
C CYS A 157 -14.25 -15.82 -5.49
N GLY A 158 -15.08 -14.83 -5.79
CA GLY A 158 -15.59 -13.86 -4.82
C GLY A 158 -17.10 -13.84 -4.82
N TYR A 159 -17.71 -13.75 -3.63
CA TYR A 159 -19.15 -13.66 -3.43
C TYR A 159 -19.49 -12.44 -2.59
N ASP A 160 -20.53 -11.72 -3.02
CA ASP A 160 -21.19 -10.70 -2.20
C ASP A 160 -22.53 -11.26 -1.69
N PHE A 161 -22.80 -11.11 -0.40
CA PHE A 161 -23.97 -11.71 0.20
C PHE A 161 -25.10 -10.72 0.50
N GLY A 162 -24.82 -9.43 0.64
CA GLY A 162 -25.84 -8.44 1.04
C GLY A 162 -26.49 -8.72 2.41
N LEU A 163 -25.81 -9.50 3.26
CA LEU A 163 -26.27 -9.93 4.59
C LEU A 163 -25.71 -9.03 5.69
N PRO A 164 -26.32 -9.03 6.90
CA PRO A 164 -25.72 -8.46 8.10
C PRO A 164 -24.34 -9.04 8.39
N GLU A 165 -23.49 -8.28 9.11
CA GLU A 165 -22.11 -8.68 9.39
C GLU A 165 -22.00 -10.03 10.09
N GLU A 166 -22.88 -10.33 11.07
CA GLU A 166 -22.84 -11.59 11.81
C GLU A 166 -23.12 -12.79 10.91
N GLU A 167 -24.15 -12.72 10.07
CA GLU A 167 -24.52 -13.79 9.14
C GLU A 167 -23.44 -13.97 8.05
N THR A 168 -22.85 -12.88 7.59
CA THR A 168 -21.71 -12.93 6.64
C THR A 168 -20.51 -13.61 7.26
N LEU A 169 -20.20 -13.35 8.53
CA LEU A 169 -19.10 -14.01 9.26
C LEU A 169 -19.35 -15.50 9.47
N GLU A 170 -20.59 -15.91 9.72
CA GLU A 170 -20.93 -17.33 9.83
C GLU A 170 -20.75 -18.05 8.49
N ALA A 171 -21.28 -17.47 7.41
CA ALA A 171 -21.08 -18.00 6.06
C ALA A 171 -19.59 -18.06 5.68
N HIS A 172 -18.83 -17.00 5.98
CA HIS A 172 -17.39 -16.98 5.76
C HIS A 172 -16.66 -18.11 6.50
N ARG A 173 -16.93 -18.31 7.79
CA ARG A 173 -16.30 -19.38 8.58
C ARG A 173 -16.60 -20.76 8.03
N ALA A 174 -17.84 -20.98 7.59
CA ALA A 174 -18.24 -22.24 6.98
C ALA A 174 -17.51 -22.48 5.64
N LEU A 175 -17.45 -21.45 4.78
CA LEU A 175 -16.71 -21.51 3.51
C LEU A 175 -15.22 -21.73 3.75
N GLU A 176 -14.63 -20.97 4.67
CA GLU A 176 -13.20 -21.08 4.99
C GLU A 176 -12.85 -22.50 5.46
N ALA A 177 -13.66 -23.09 6.35
CA ALA A 177 -13.45 -24.44 6.85
C ALA A 177 -13.55 -25.48 5.73
N ALA A 178 -14.59 -25.40 4.88
CA ALA A 178 -14.81 -26.32 3.78
C ALA A 178 -13.71 -26.24 2.72
N VAL A 179 -13.34 -25.03 2.35
CA VAL A 179 -12.30 -24.76 1.34
C VAL A 179 -10.92 -25.15 1.82
N LYS A 180 -10.56 -24.84 3.07
CA LYS A 180 -9.28 -25.28 3.66
C LYS A 180 -9.16 -26.79 3.78
N ALA A 181 -10.25 -27.50 4.11
CA ALA A 181 -10.27 -28.96 4.14
C ALA A 181 -10.00 -29.54 2.75
N LEU A 182 -10.71 -29.05 1.72
CA LEU A 182 -10.50 -29.46 0.34
C LEU A 182 -9.09 -29.14 -0.16
N ALA A 183 -8.59 -27.93 0.15
CA ALA A 183 -7.26 -27.51 -0.26
C ALA A 183 -6.16 -28.40 0.34
N SER A 184 -6.32 -28.80 1.61
CA SER A 184 -5.40 -29.73 2.27
C SER A 184 -5.43 -31.11 1.61
N GLU A 185 -6.61 -31.62 1.27
CA GLU A 185 -6.78 -32.92 0.60
C GLU A 185 -6.14 -32.92 -0.78
N GLN A 186 -6.35 -31.85 -1.55
CA GLN A 186 -5.87 -31.73 -2.93
C GLN A 186 -4.46 -31.12 -3.04
N LYS A 187 -3.80 -30.79 -1.91
CA LYS A 187 -2.50 -30.08 -1.85
C LYS A 187 -2.49 -28.78 -2.64
N ILE A 188 -3.58 -28.04 -2.60
CA ILE A 188 -3.75 -26.75 -3.24
C ILE A 188 -3.50 -25.64 -2.22
N HIS A 189 -2.74 -24.61 -2.59
CA HIS A 189 -2.64 -23.41 -1.76
C HIS A 189 -3.94 -22.60 -1.92
N CYS A 190 -4.58 -22.25 -0.83
CA CYS A 190 -5.76 -21.38 -0.84
C CYS A 190 -5.61 -20.25 0.16
N ARG A 191 -6.18 -19.11 -0.17
CA ARG A 191 -6.37 -17.96 0.71
C ARG A 191 -7.84 -17.56 0.67
N VAL A 192 -8.48 -17.56 1.82
CA VAL A 192 -9.87 -17.13 1.97
C VAL A 192 -9.86 -15.82 2.73
N GLU A 193 -10.43 -14.79 2.14
CA GLU A 193 -10.45 -13.42 2.69
C GLU A 193 -11.89 -12.98 2.88
N CYS A 194 -12.12 -12.22 3.94
CA CYS A 194 -13.39 -11.56 4.22
C CYS A 194 -13.12 -10.11 4.63
N PRO A 195 -13.68 -9.13 3.92
CA PRO A 195 -13.44 -7.72 4.23
C PRO A 195 -13.79 -7.32 5.67
N ILE A 196 -14.75 -8.02 6.30
CA ILE A 196 -15.15 -7.77 7.69
C ILE A 196 -14.03 -8.21 8.65
N VAL A 197 -13.45 -9.39 8.43
CA VAL A 197 -12.35 -9.93 9.24
C VAL A 197 -11.09 -9.08 9.03
N GLU A 198 -10.74 -8.83 7.78
CA GLU A 198 -9.58 -8.00 7.42
C GLU A 198 -9.67 -6.59 8.04
N ARG A 199 -10.88 -5.99 8.05
CA ARG A 199 -11.13 -4.72 8.70
C ARG A 199 -10.91 -4.78 10.22
N GLN A 200 -11.35 -5.83 10.89
CA GLN A 200 -11.14 -6.02 12.32
C GLN A 200 -9.64 -6.18 12.63
N ASP A 201 -8.93 -7.02 11.89
CA ASP A 201 -7.50 -7.23 12.05
C ASP A 201 -6.69 -5.96 11.78
N PHE A 202 -7.11 -5.19 10.78
CA PHE A 202 -6.56 -3.87 10.51
C PHE A 202 -6.71 -2.94 11.71
N TYR A 203 -7.91 -2.81 12.28
CA TYR A 203 -8.13 -1.94 13.44
C TYR A 203 -7.37 -2.40 14.68
N ILE A 204 -7.25 -3.69 14.92
CA ILE A 204 -6.47 -4.22 16.05
C ILE A 204 -4.98 -3.89 15.86
N THR A 205 -4.44 -4.17 14.69
CA THR A 205 -3.01 -3.98 14.40
C THR A 205 -2.63 -2.49 14.38
N PHE A 206 -3.34 -1.71 13.59
CA PHE A 206 -3.01 -0.28 13.40
C PHE A 206 -3.49 0.59 14.55
N GLY A 207 -4.59 0.21 15.22
CA GLY A 207 -5.02 0.87 16.45
C GLY A 207 -4.00 0.72 17.57
N GLY A 208 -3.41 -0.47 17.73
CA GLY A 208 -2.31 -0.71 18.67
C GLY A 208 -1.07 0.12 18.33
N LEU A 209 -0.67 0.15 17.06
CA LEU A 209 0.46 0.96 16.58
C LEU A 209 0.22 2.46 16.80
N PHE A 210 -0.99 2.94 16.51
CA PHE A 210 -1.39 4.33 16.76
C PHE A 210 -1.34 4.69 18.22
N PHE A 211 -1.80 3.81 19.12
CA PHE A 211 -1.74 4.01 20.56
C PHE A 211 -0.29 4.14 21.07
N ILE A 212 0.60 3.24 20.62
CA ILE A 212 2.04 3.33 20.94
C ILE A 212 2.62 4.65 20.40
N GLY A 213 2.27 5.04 19.18
CA GLY A 213 2.69 6.31 18.58
C GLY A 213 2.25 7.53 19.40
N MET A 214 1.02 7.54 19.92
CA MET A 214 0.54 8.62 20.80
C MET A 214 1.33 8.70 22.11
N ILE A 215 1.59 7.58 22.77
CA ILE A 215 2.38 7.55 24.01
C ILE A 215 3.81 8.05 23.73
N LEU A 216 4.43 7.55 22.67
CA LEU A 216 5.78 7.96 22.29
C LEU A 216 5.85 9.46 21.96
N SER A 217 4.87 9.98 21.24
CA SER A 217 4.76 11.41 20.94
C SER A 217 4.63 12.26 22.22
N ALA A 218 3.78 11.82 23.16
CA ALA A 218 3.63 12.50 24.43
C ALA A 218 4.94 12.51 25.24
N MET A 219 5.67 11.38 25.24
CA MET A 219 6.98 11.30 25.89
C MET A 219 8.01 12.25 25.25
N PHE A 220 8.06 12.30 23.91
CA PHE A 220 8.97 13.20 23.19
C PHE A 220 8.62 14.68 23.44
N ILE A 221 7.34 15.04 23.49
CA ILE A 221 6.90 16.41 23.81
C ILE A 221 7.32 16.77 25.23
N ALA A 222 7.13 15.88 26.21
CA ALA A 222 7.56 16.10 27.60
C ALA A 222 9.08 16.25 27.70
N ALA A 223 9.84 15.39 27.02
CA ALA A 223 11.30 15.47 26.99
C ALA A 223 11.77 16.79 26.35
N ALA A 224 11.16 17.19 25.22
CA ALA A 224 11.48 18.47 24.57
C ALA A 224 11.20 19.66 25.50
N ALA A 225 10.07 19.67 26.21
CA ALA A 225 9.69 20.69 27.14
C ALA A 225 10.75 20.81 28.29
N LEU A 226 11.19 19.68 28.84
CA LEU A 226 12.24 19.65 29.89
C LEU A 226 13.58 20.17 29.36
N ILE A 227 13.99 19.76 28.16
CA ILE A 227 15.24 20.22 27.53
C ILE A 227 15.20 21.73 27.33
N ILE A 228 14.10 22.26 26.81
CA ILE A 228 13.90 23.69 26.60
C ILE A 228 13.97 24.44 27.94
N TYR A 229 13.25 23.95 28.95
CA TYR A 229 13.23 24.55 30.27
C TYR A 229 14.64 24.60 30.89
N TYR A 230 15.36 23.47 30.94
CA TYR A 230 16.70 23.44 31.51
C TYR A 230 17.68 24.30 30.71
N LYS A 231 17.56 24.34 29.39
CA LYS A 231 18.40 25.19 28.56
C LYS A 231 18.16 26.68 28.86
N GLN A 232 16.89 27.12 28.99
CA GLN A 232 16.56 28.50 29.34
C GLN A 232 17.09 28.89 30.70
N VAL A 233 16.96 28.00 31.72
CA VAL A 233 17.47 28.24 33.05
C VAL A 233 18.99 28.35 33.06
N SER A 234 19.70 27.43 32.39
CA SER A 234 21.16 27.43 32.31
C SER A 234 21.69 28.69 31.60
N GLU A 235 21.14 29.04 30.44
CA GLU A 235 21.52 30.25 29.70
C GLU A 235 21.24 31.51 30.52
N GLY A 236 20.10 31.55 31.25
CA GLY A 236 19.77 32.67 32.16
C GLY A 236 20.81 32.87 33.25
N TYR A 237 21.32 31.80 33.85
CA TYR A 237 22.39 31.89 34.87
C TYR A 237 23.73 32.31 34.25
N GLU A 238 24.15 31.77 33.14
CA GLU A 238 25.40 32.12 32.48
C GLU A 238 25.41 33.56 31.97
N ASP A 239 24.30 34.05 31.47
CA ASP A 239 24.21 35.42 30.93
C ASP A 239 24.01 36.47 32.00
N GLN A 240 23.70 36.11 33.24
CA GLN A 240 23.48 37.04 34.34
C GLN A 240 24.69 37.98 34.54
N SER A 241 25.90 37.45 34.52
CA SER A 241 27.13 38.24 34.68
C SER A 241 27.36 39.17 33.47
N ARG A 242 27.09 38.72 32.29
CA ARG A 242 27.19 39.49 31.01
C ARG A 242 26.21 40.67 31.01
N PHE A 243 24.98 40.46 31.45
CA PHE A 243 23.98 41.52 31.58
C PHE A 243 24.30 42.53 32.66
N ALA A 244 24.95 42.11 33.79
CA ALA A 244 25.43 43.01 34.81
C ALA A 244 26.53 43.96 34.25
N ILE A 245 27.43 43.46 33.40
CA ILE A 245 28.45 44.26 32.71
C ILE A 245 27.82 45.24 31.72
N MET A 246 26.87 44.77 30.87
CA MET A 246 26.18 45.61 29.94
C MET A 246 25.43 46.78 30.57
N ARG A 247 24.85 46.58 31.76
CA ARG A 247 24.26 47.68 32.56
C ARG A 247 25.28 48.70 33.00
N LYS A 248 26.46 48.25 33.39
CA LYS A 248 27.55 49.18 33.79
C LYS A 248 28.08 50.04 32.65
N VAL A 249 27.98 49.54 31.43
CA VAL A 249 28.38 50.25 30.18
C VAL A 249 27.27 51.18 29.68
N GLY A 250 26.10 51.24 30.34
CA GLY A 250 25.04 52.20 30.03
C GLY A 250 23.88 51.67 29.19
N MET A 251 23.78 50.37 28.92
CA MET A 251 22.63 49.81 28.26
C MET A 251 21.37 49.89 29.13
N THR A 252 20.25 50.26 28.50
CA THR A 252 18.97 50.33 29.20
C THR A 252 18.39 48.92 29.41
N ARG A 253 17.49 48.79 30.39
CA ARG A 253 16.78 47.49 30.61
C ARG A 253 15.98 47.04 29.40
N GLN A 254 15.50 47.97 28.57
CA GLN A 254 14.76 47.65 27.36
C GLN A 254 15.67 47.07 26.27
N ASP A 255 16.88 47.62 26.11
CA ASP A 255 17.86 47.13 25.14
C ASP A 255 18.34 45.72 25.51
N ILE A 256 18.59 45.48 26.77
CA ILE A 256 18.97 44.16 27.28
C ILE A 256 17.84 43.15 27.04
N LYS A 257 16.59 43.51 27.38
CA LYS A 257 15.42 42.63 27.14
C LYS A 257 15.22 42.33 25.64
N LYS A 258 15.44 43.31 24.77
CA LYS A 258 15.33 43.11 23.33
C LYS A 258 16.42 42.19 22.78
N SER A 259 17.67 42.34 23.30
CA SER A 259 18.79 41.46 22.94
C SER A 259 18.54 40.02 23.37
N ILE A 260 18.10 39.83 24.65
CA ILE A 260 17.74 38.49 25.15
C ILE A 260 16.65 37.85 24.30
N ASN A 261 15.55 38.58 24.07
CA ASN A 261 14.45 38.03 23.25
C ASN A 261 14.92 37.65 21.83
N SER A 262 15.77 38.46 21.20
CA SER A 262 16.31 38.17 19.87
C SER A 262 17.18 36.90 19.85
N GLN A 263 18.07 36.78 20.85
CA GLN A 263 18.97 35.64 20.98
C GLN A 263 18.19 34.35 21.26
N ILE A 264 17.28 34.38 22.20
CA ILE A 264 16.45 33.24 22.56
C ILE A 264 15.56 32.83 21.34
N LEU A 265 14.93 33.82 20.67
CA LEU A 265 14.11 33.56 19.49
C LEU A 265 14.91 32.81 18.42
N THR A 266 16.14 33.22 18.13
CA THR A 266 17.01 32.60 17.15
C THR A 266 17.35 31.15 17.54
N VAL A 267 17.78 30.93 18.78
CA VAL A 267 18.19 29.60 19.25
C VAL A 267 17.03 28.62 19.31
N PHE A 268 15.79 29.06 19.56
CA PHE A 268 14.65 28.22 19.66
C PHE A 268 13.96 27.97 18.29
N PHE A 269 13.93 28.97 17.40
CA PHE A 269 13.23 28.80 16.12
C PHE A 269 14.06 28.10 15.05
N ILE A 270 15.40 28.14 15.11
CA ILE A 270 16.25 27.40 14.17
C ILE A 270 16.00 25.90 14.19
N PRO A 271 15.94 25.21 15.35
CA PRO A 271 15.61 23.78 15.39
C PRO A 271 14.21 23.48 14.85
N LEU A 272 13.24 24.36 15.09
CA LEU A 272 11.87 24.20 14.59
C LEU A 272 11.81 24.30 13.06
N LEU A 273 12.51 25.27 12.49
CA LEU A 273 12.67 25.40 11.03
C LEU A 273 13.33 24.15 10.43
N LEU A 274 14.41 23.68 11.06
CA LEU A 274 15.12 22.48 10.62
C LEU A 274 14.21 21.23 10.67
N ALA A 275 13.39 21.10 11.72
CA ALA A 275 12.40 20.04 11.84
C ALA A 275 11.38 20.09 10.68
N GLY A 276 10.91 21.28 10.29
CA GLY A 276 10.02 21.46 9.14
C GLY A 276 10.67 21.04 7.81
N VAL A 277 11.95 21.39 7.64
CA VAL A 277 12.74 20.96 6.46
C VAL A 277 12.88 19.45 6.44
N HIS A 278 13.25 18.81 7.56
CA HIS A 278 13.35 17.35 7.64
C HIS A 278 12.02 16.67 7.35
N LEU A 279 10.91 17.21 7.87
CA LEU A 279 9.57 16.69 7.59
C LEU A 279 9.24 16.75 6.10
N ALA A 280 9.58 17.85 5.43
CA ALA A 280 9.36 18.00 4.00
C ALA A 280 10.16 16.97 3.17
N PHE A 281 11.42 16.71 3.54
CA PHE A 281 12.25 15.68 2.88
C PHE A 281 11.83 14.25 3.23
N ALA A 282 11.29 14.01 4.42
CA ALA A 282 10.80 12.70 4.83
C ALA A 282 9.42 12.38 4.23
N PHE A 283 8.65 13.37 3.81
CA PHE A 283 7.29 13.18 3.33
C PHE A 283 7.14 12.17 2.18
N PRO A 284 8.02 12.13 1.15
CA PRO A 284 7.94 11.12 0.11
C PRO A 284 8.01 9.68 0.64
N LEU A 285 8.90 9.42 1.62
CA LEU A 285 9.02 8.12 2.26
C LEU A 285 7.75 7.78 3.06
N VAL A 286 7.24 8.73 3.84
CA VAL A 286 5.99 8.57 4.59
C VAL A 286 4.83 8.31 3.64
N TRP A 287 4.79 9.00 2.51
CA TRP A 287 3.77 8.79 1.50
C TRP A 287 3.82 7.37 0.91
N GLN A 288 5.01 6.86 0.57
CA GLN A 288 5.17 5.48 0.11
C GLN A 288 4.64 4.46 1.14
N LEU A 289 4.96 4.68 2.43
CA LEU A 289 4.42 3.83 3.51
C LEU A 289 2.88 3.92 3.60
N LEU A 290 2.30 5.11 3.48
CA LEU A 290 0.84 5.29 3.52
C LEU A 290 0.14 4.59 2.34
N THR A 291 0.74 4.59 1.16
CA THR A 291 0.20 3.87 -0.01
C THR A 291 0.24 2.34 0.18
N MET A 292 1.19 1.81 0.97
CA MET A 292 1.18 0.38 1.36
C MET A 292 -0.08 0.00 2.15
N PHE A 293 -0.71 0.95 2.81
CA PHE A 293 -1.93 0.75 3.58
C PHE A 293 -3.18 1.21 2.83
N SER A 294 -3.11 1.27 1.50
CA SER A 294 -4.21 1.72 0.63
C SER A 294 -4.72 3.14 0.93
N LEU A 295 -3.88 3.97 1.53
CA LEU A 295 -4.20 5.38 1.79
C LEU A 295 -3.80 6.23 0.59
N THR A 296 -4.68 6.35 -0.38
CA THR A 296 -4.42 6.99 -1.69
C THR A 296 -4.66 8.50 -1.73
N ASN A 297 -5.32 9.06 -0.70
CA ASN A 297 -5.64 10.48 -0.68
C ASN A 297 -4.44 11.35 -0.28
N LYS A 298 -3.57 11.65 -1.26
CA LYS A 298 -2.35 12.45 -1.07
C LYS A 298 -2.63 13.85 -0.50
N ARG A 299 -3.76 14.49 -0.90
CA ARG A 299 -4.12 15.82 -0.39
C ARG A 299 -4.42 15.77 1.10
N LEU A 300 -5.17 14.77 1.53
CA LEU A 300 -5.47 14.56 2.96
C LEU A 300 -4.18 14.32 3.75
N ALA A 301 -3.28 13.48 3.28
CA ALA A 301 -2.00 13.21 3.93
C ALA A 301 -1.15 14.48 4.09
N ILE A 302 -1.05 15.32 3.04
CA ILE A 302 -0.35 16.61 3.11
C ILE A 302 -0.99 17.55 4.13
N CYS A 303 -2.32 17.71 4.08
CA CYS A 303 -3.04 18.58 5.02
C CYS A 303 -2.87 18.12 6.47
N THR A 304 -2.92 16.82 6.73
CA THR A 304 -2.73 16.25 8.07
C THR A 304 -1.31 16.49 8.57
N ASN A 305 -0.28 16.28 7.75
CA ASN A 305 1.11 16.55 8.11
C ASN A 305 1.36 18.03 8.43
N ILE A 306 0.88 18.93 7.58
CA ILE A 306 0.99 20.38 7.80
C ILE A 306 0.24 20.77 9.07
N GLY A 307 -0.99 20.27 9.26
CA GLY A 307 -1.80 20.54 10.46
C GLY A 307 -1.10 20.07 11.75
N ALA A 308 -0.56 18.85 11.74
CA ALA A 308 0.20 18.31 12.88
C ALA A 308 1.45 19.17 13.20
N PHE A 309 2.19 19.58 12.16
CA PHE A 309 3.35 20.45 12.35
C PHE A 309 2.97 21.82 12.92
N LEU A 310 1.88 22.43 12.43
CA LEU A 310 1.40 23.71 12.96
C LEU A 310 0.94 23.60 14.43
N ILE A 311 0.25 22.52 14.80
CA ILE A 311 -0.14 22.24 16.18
C ILE A 311 1.13 22.13 17.06
N PHE A 312 2.13 21.41 16.59
CA PHE A 312 3.42 21.29 17.28
C PHE A 312 4.11 22.64 17.42
N CYS A 313 4.11 23.50 16.39
CA CYS A 313 4.65 24.86 16.46
C CYS A 313 3.95 25.71 17.52
N VAL A 314 2.61 25.66 17.59
CA VAL A 314 1.84 26.38 18.61
C VAL A 314 2.22 25.88 19.99
N PHE A 315 2.28 24.57 20.20
CA PHE A 315 2.68 23.98 21.48
C PHE A 315 4.08 24.41 21.88
N TYR A 316 5.02 24.40 20.92
CA TYR A 316 6.39 24.85 21.13
C TYR A 316 6.49 26.31 21.55
N VAL A 317 5.70 27.20 20.93
CA VAL A 317 5.61 28.62 21.29
C VAL A 317 5.01 28.82 22.69
N VAL A 318 4.00 28.00 23.06
CA VAL A 318 3.39 28.08 24.41
C VAL A 318 4.38 27.68 25.50
N ILE A 319 5.19 26.65 25.28
CA ILE A 319 6.22 26.21 26.23
C ILE A 319 7.30 27.30 26.38
N TYR A 320 7.63 27.99 25.28
CA TYR A 320 8.61 29.08 25.28
C TYR A 320 8.16 30.30 26.07
N ARG A 321 6.89 30.60 26.15
CA ARG A 321 6.32 31.79 26.75
C ARG A 321 6.21 31.71 28.28
#